data_1fd1063b4b15030f07c9708ad7a553ce
#
_entry.id   1fd1063b4b15030f07c9708ad7a553ce
#
_cell.length_a   1.000
_cell.length_b   1.000
_cell.length_c   1.000
_cell.angle_alpha   90.00
_cell.angle_beta   90.00
_cell.angle_gamma   90.00
#
_symmetry.space_group_name_H-M   'P 1'
#
loop_
_entity.id
_entity.type
_entity.pdbx_description
1 polymer ?
#
loop_
_entity_poly.entity_id
_entity_poly.type
_entity_poly.pdbx_seq_one_letter_code
_entity_poly.pdbx_strand_id
1 'polypeptide(L)'
;MNIQAKLSVTYILLLIIGIITISAYAILSIRFFLFAAGLDEFKNDMRIVRQAVESSDENTDFFPFITETTALFDYDLALFDSTGIPIYNTQPEQVFVDSREFLSEVVVDSVLGNYEEIYVMNDPAYSRLVAFAKVDDGFPSVNYLRISKDKEEYYEAVDNIRHIIYAGMLFSIAAVMVVSFIFSKYMAAPIKQLNDAALNIADGQTHETLEMDRNDEFGTLATSLNKMAERFKKDNRQLQLLNEKQNQFFADIAHEVRNPLHTISGAIEMLQIEALSKEKKAQYMVTMQNQVERVVRLFNDIKMLQRYDMDEHFIDKEAVEIGSFLENIITTYEPLAQEKNIELSLKISTNASVNADKDKLDQVMDNLIMNALKYTNEGSIKVLCEQNETQIQISVEDTGIGIASEHLDRLFDRFYRTDKARSRDKGGTGLGLAVVRGILKAHDTDILVSSEVGKGSRFYFQLPIIS
;
A
#
# COMPACT_ATOMS: atom_id res chain seq x y z
N MET A 1 -3.28 23.52 0.94
CA MET A 1 -4.52 22.76 1.22
C MET A 1 -4.36 21.37 0.63
N ASN A 2 -4.39 20.31 1.46
CA ASN A 2 -4.27 18.91 1.03
C ASN A 2 -5.42 18.54 0.06
N ILE A 3 -5.17 17.61 -0.86
CA ILE A 3 -6.18 17.11 -1.84
C ILE A 3 -7.49 16.72 -1.14
N GLN A 4 -7.41 16.11 0.05
CA GLN A 4 -8.56 15.75 0.87
C GLN A 4 -9.39 16.96 1.30
N ALA A 5 -8.73 18.02 1.78
CA ALA A 5 -9.42 19.26 2.16
C ALA A 5 -10.05 19.95 0.95
N LYS A 6 -9.41 19.89 -0.23
CA LYS A 6 -10.00 20.39 -1.49
C LYS A 6 -11.24 19.59 -1.87
N LEU A 7 -11.18 18.26 -1.85
CA LEU A 7 -12.32 17.40 -2.16
C LEU A 7 -13.49 17.63 -1.19
N SER A 8 -13.25 17.63 0.13
CA SER A 8 -14.29 17.87 1.13
C SER A 8 -14.96 19.25 0.95
N VAL A 9 -14.17 20.30 0.75
CA VAL A 9 -14.69 21.65 0.51
C VAL A 9 -15.49 21.71 -0.78
N THR A 10 -15.04 21.06 -1.85
CA THR A 10 -15.76 21.01 -3.13
C THR A 10 -17.11 20.29 -2.99
N TYR A 11 -17.15 19.14 -2.29
CA TYR A 11 -18.40 18.42 -2.02
C TYR A 11 -19.39 19.22 -1.16
N ILE A 12 -18.91 19.84 -0.09
CA ILE A 12 -19.73 20.71 0.76
C ILE A 12 -20.31 21.85 -0.06
N LEU A 13 -19.49 22.49 -0.87
CA LEU A 13 -19.90 23.64 -1.70
C LEU A 13 -20.94 23.22 -2.75
N LEU A 14 -20.78 22.08 -3.40
CA LEU A 14 -21.75 21.52 -4.34
C LEU A 14 -23.10 21.20 -3.65
N LEU A 15 -23.08 20.61 -2.46
CA LEU A 15 -24.29 20.32 -1.69
C LEU A 15 -25.00 21.60 -1.26
N ILE A 16 -24.28 22.62 -0.79
CA ILE A 16 -24.83 23.91 -0.40
C ILE A 16 -25.50 24.61 -1.62
N ILE A 17 -24.79 24.61 -2.76
CA ILE A 17 -25.35 25.17 -4.01
C ILE A 17 -26.64 24.41 -4.39
N GLY A 18 -26.64 23.08 -4.31
CA GLY A 18 -27.82 22.25 -4.59
C GLY A 18 -29.00 22.61 -3.67
N ILE A 19 -28.76 22.74 -2.36
CA ILE A 19 -29.80 23.12 -1.38
C ILE A 19 -30.36 24.51 -1.70
N ILE A 20 -29.50 25.48 -1.98
CA ILE A 20 -29.91 26.84 -2.31
C ILE A 20 -30.73 26.84 -3.61
N THR A 21 -30.31 26.14 -4.65
CA THR A 21 -30.97 26.05 -5.94
C THR A 21 -32.36 25.40 -5.81
N ILE A 22 -32.47 24.29 -5.09
CA ILE A 22 -33.75 23.60 -4.85
C ILE A 22 -34.69 24.49 -4.02
N SER A 23 -34.18 25.15 -2.98
CA SER A 23 -34.97 26.05 -2.15
C SER A 23 -35.50 27.26 -2.94
N ALA A 24 -34.65 27.87 -3.79
CA ALA A 24 -35.03 28.97 -4.65
C ALA A 24 -36.12 28.54 -5.66
N TYR A 25 -35.95 27.36 -6.30
CA TYR A 25 -36.94 26.80 -7.19
C TYR A 25 -38.25 26.49 -6.48
N ALA A 26 -38.21 25.92 -5.28
CA ALA A 26 -39.42 25.64 -4.48
C ALA A 26 -40.19 26.92 -4.15
N ILE A 27 -39.48 27.99 -3.72
CA ILE A 27 -40.15 29.28 -3.43
C ILE A 27 -40.84 29.84 -4.67
N LEU A 28 -40.17 29.85 -5.81
CA LEU A 28 -40.72 30.34 -7.07
C LEU A 28 -41.92 29.49 -7.52
N SER A 29 -41.85 28.18 -7.45
CA SER A 29 -42.91 27.25 -7.85
C SER A 29 -44.12 27.37 -6.94
N ILE A 30 -43.91 27.43 -5.63
CA ILE A 30 -45.03 27.60 -4.67
C ILE A 30 -45.71 28.94 -4.86
N ARG A 31 -44.93 30.01 -5.05
CA ARG A 31 -45.48 31.34 -5.33
C ARG A 31 -46.38 31.33 -6.58
N PHE A 32 -45.89 30.72 -7.68
CA PHE A 32 -46.66 30.62 -8.91
C PHE A 32 -47.94 29.79 -8.72
N PHE A 33 -47.84 28.64 -8.06
CA PHE A 33 -48.97 27.75 -7.83
C PHE A 33 -50.05 28.36 -6.93
N LEU A 34 -49.63 28.96 -5.80
CA LEU A 34 -50.55 29.59 -4.88
C LEU A 34 -51.28 30.80 -5.52
N PHE A 35 -50.53 31.58 -6.32
CA PHE A 35 -51.13 32.70 -7.03
C PHE A 35 -52.15 32.21 -8.10
N ALA A 36 -51.78 31.16 -8.86
CA ALA A 36 -52.71 30.58 -9.85
C ALA A 36 -53.95 29.99 -9.20
N ALA A 37 -53.81 29.26 -8.07
CA ALA A 37 -54.95 28.72 -7.31
C ALA A 37 -55.84 29.83 -6.75
N GLY A 38 -55.22 30.87 -6.18
CA GLY A 38 -56.00 32.04 -5.68
C GLY A 38 -56.72 32.77 -6.77
N LEU A 39 -56.15 32.84 -7.99
CA LEU A 39 -56.85 33.45 -9.14
C LEU A 39 -58.10 32.64 -9.57
N ASP A 40 -57.98 31.30 -9.54
CA ASP A 40 -59.12 30.41 -9.87
C ASP A 40 -60.18 30.46 -8.82
N GLU A 41 -59.86 30.55 -7.52
CA GLU A 41 -60.72 30.74 -6.43
C GLU A 41 -61.52 32.10 -6.58
N PHE A 42 -60.76 33.17 -6.83
CA PHE A 42 -61.30 34.50 -7.06
C PHE A 42 -62.30 34.55 -8.23
N LYS A 43 -62.00 33.83 -9.33
CA LYS A 43 -62.94 33.69 -10.46
C LYS A 43 -64.19 32.91 -10.07
N ASN A 44 -64.09 31.90 -9.24
CA ASN A 44 -65.20 31.10 -8.79
C ASN A 44 -66.09 31.90 -7.85
N ASP A 45 -65.51 32.68 -6.93
CA ASP A 45 -66.30 33.57 -6.05
C ASP A 45 -67.00 34.63 -6.81
N MET A 46 -66.43 35.19 -7.87
CA MET A 46 -67.05 36.11 -8.78
C MET A 46 -68.30 35.49 -9.45
N ARG A 47 -68.26 34.18 -9.83
CA ARG A 47 -69.47 33.49 -10.35
C ARG A 47 -70.59 33.39 -9.33
N ILE A 48 -70.17 33.07 -8.06
CA ILE A 48 -71.16 32.97 -6.97
C ILE A 48 -71.81 34.30 -6.73
N VAL A 49 -71.07 35.41 -6.66
CA VAL A 49 -71.58 36.75 -6.47
C VAL A 49 -72.49 37.19 -7.65
N ARG A 50 -72.03 36.88 -8.90
CA ARG A 50 -72.81 37.13 -10.11
C ARG A 50 -74.13 36.39 -10.07
N GLN A 51 -74.11 35.08 -9.74
CA GLN A 51 -75.38 34.31 -9.66
C GLN A 51 -76.32 34.81 -8.56
N ALA A 52 -75.78 35.31 -7.44
CA ALA A 52 -76.55 35.92 -6.39
C ALA A 52 -77.25 37.22 -6.85
N VAL A 53 -76.55 38.04 -7.67
CA VAL A 53 -77.10 39.24 -8.28
C VAL A 53 -78.13 38.89 -9.31
N GLU A 54 -77.93 37.90 -10.18
CA GLU A 54 -78.91 37.49 -11.21
C GLU A 54 -80.11 36.79 -10.66
N SER A 55 -80.04 36.14 -9.50
CA SER A 55 -81.16 35.46 -8.84
C SER A 55 -82.02 36.35 -7.94
N SER A 56 -81.62 37.60 -7.73
CA SER A 56 -82.34 38.52 -6.86
C SER A 56 -83.53 39.19 -7.59
N ASP A 57 -84.70 39.19 -6.95
CA ASP A 57 -86.01 39.73 -7.47
C ASP A 57 -86.19 41.16 -6.98
N GLU A 58 -87.04 41.99 -7.70
CA GLU A 58 -87.40 43.39 -7.35
C GLU A 58 -87.98 43.57 -5.95
N ASN A 59 -88.46 42.49 -5.33
CA ASN A 59 -89.04 42.49 -4.00
C ASN A 59 -88.07 42.20 -2.86
N THR A 60 -86.79 41.90 -3.15
CA THR A 60 -85.76 41.61 -2.14
C THR A 60 -85.06 42.92 -1.77
N ASP A 61 -84.75 43.12 -0.44
CA ASP A 61 -83.81 44.18 -0.04
C ASP A 61 -82.42 43.87 -0.61
N PHE A 62 -82.25 44.15 -1.90
CA PHE A 62 -81.18 43.77 -2.73
C PHE A 62 -79.79 44.23 -2.19
N PHE A 63 -79.71 45.51 -1.81
CA PHE A 63 -78.43 46.07 -1.34
C PHE A 63 -77.97 45.50 0.00
N PRO A 64 -78.79 45.33 1.02
CA PRO A 64 -78.35 44.59 2.22
C PRO A 64 -77.95 43.15 1.95
N PHE A 65 -78.71 42.40 1.13
CA PHE A 65 -78.37 41.01 0.77
C PHE A 65 -77.03 40.89 0.07
N ILE A 66 -76.74 41.74 -0.90
CA ILE A 66 -75.45 41.73 -1.63
C ILE A 66 -74.31 42.18 -0.70
N THR A 67 -74.52 43.17 0.17
CA THR A 67 -73.54 43.59 1.15
C THR A 67 -73.19 42.47 2.13
N GLU A 68 -74.21 41.74 2.61
CA GLU A 68 -73.97 40.58 3.49
C GLU A 68 -73.27 39.44 2.75
N THR A 69 -73.61 39.15 1.50
CA THR A 69 -72.93 38.12 0.67
C THR A 69 -71.51 38.47 0.40
N THR A 70 -71.16 39.70 0.05
CA THR A 70 -69.78 40.12 -0.22
C THR A 70 -68.96 40.27 1.04
N ALA A 71 -69.55 40.64 2.17
CA ALA A 71 -68.91 40.67 3.47
C ALA A 71 -68.38 39.26 3.92
N LEU A 72 -69.12 38.20 3.51
CA LEU A 72 -68.73 36.82 3.79
C LEU A 72 -67.44 36.45 3.08
N PHE A 73 -67.05 37.05 1.94
CA PHE A 73 -65.94 36.77 1.14
C PHE A 73 -64.81 37.82 1.28
N ASP A 74 -65.01 38.85 2.08
CA ASP A 74 -64.06 39.97 2.28
C ASP A 74 -63.70 40.68 0.98
N TYR A 75 -64.70 40.87 0.08
CA TYR A 75 -64.56 41.56 -1.19
C TYR A 75 -65.16 42.91 -1.18
N ASP A 76 -64.52 43.87 -1.81
CA ASP A 76 -65.11 45.11 -2.19
C ASP A 76 -65.96 44.91 -3.47
N LEU A 77 -67.23 45.26 -3.41
CA LEU A 77 -68.17 45.13 -4.52
C LEU A 77 -68.52 46.48 -5.06
N ALA A 78 -68.56 46.59 -6.40
CA ALA A 78 -69.23 47.70 -7.08
C ALA A 78 -70.13 47.18 -8.19
N LEU A 79 -71.29 47.83 -8.33
CA LEU A 79 -72.29 47.55 -9.36
C LEU A 79 -72.38 48.77 -10.30
N PHE A 80 -72.51 48.52 -11.61
CA PHE A 80 -72.49 49.53 -12.63
C PHE A 80 -73.70 49.37 -13.55
N ASP A 81 -74.14 50.50 -14.10
CA ASP A 81 -75.21 50.55 -15.13
C ASP A 81 -74.64 50.17 -16.53
N SER A 82 -75.50 50.23 -17.57
CA SER A 82 -75.15 49.97 -18.96
C SER A 82 -74.16 50.97 -19.53
N THR A 83 -73.98 52.13 -18.89
CA THR A 83 -72.97 53.15 -19.30
C THR A 83 -71.66 53.08 -18.54
N GLY A 84 -71.57 52.17 -17.58
CA GLY A 84 -70.36 52.02 -16.73
C GLY A 84 -70.28 52.98 -15.55
N ILE A 85 -71.43 53.61 -15.22
CA ILE A 85 -71.53 54.49 -14.04
C ILE A 85 -71.81 53.62 -12.81
N PRO A 86 -71.13 53.80 -11.69
CA PRO A 86 -71.30 53.03 -10.49
C PRO A 86 -72.66 53.39 -9.83
N ILE A 87 -73.48 52.38 -9.62
CA ILE A 87 -74.75 52.49 -8.94
C ILE A 87 -74.63 52.22 -7.44
N TYR A 88 -73.76 51.33 -7.11
CA TYR A 88 -73.46 50.86 -5.74
C TYR A 88 -72.03 50.53 -5.54
N ASN A 89 -71.54 50.85 -4.35
CA ASN A 89 -70.18 50.48 -3.93
C ASN A 89 -70.14 50.17 -2.42
N THR A 90 -69.62 49.06 -1.98
CA THR A 90 -69.56 48.69 -0.56
C THR A 90 -68.64 49.62 0.24
N GLN A 91 -67.71 50.32 -0.41
CA GLN A 91 -66.79 51.30 0.21
C GLN A 91 -66.99 52.71 -0.40
N PRO A 92 -68.10 53.41 -0.11
CA PRO A 92 -68.43 54.69 -0.75
C PRO A 92 -67.45 55.84 -0.40
N GLU A 93 -66.69 55.70 0.69
CA GLU A 93 -65.69 56.71 1.13
C GLU A 93 -64.36 56.61 0.44
N GLN A 94 -64.01 55.44 -0.13
CA GLN A 94 -62.82 55.30 -0.97
C GLN A 94 -63.16 55.86 -2.37
N VAL A 95 -62.73 57.08 -2.63
CA VAL A 95 -62.56 57.55 -3.99
C VAL A 95 -61.74 56.52 -4.72
N PHE A 96 -62.17 56.01 -5.88
CA PHE A 96 -61.43 55.13 -6.70
C PHE A 96 -60.00 55.67 -6.86
N VAL A 97 -59.04 55.08 -6.14
CA VAL A 97 -57.67 55.58 -6.04
C VAL A 97 -56.94 55.43 -7.38
N ASP A 98 -57.43 54.53 -8.21
CA ASP A 98 -56.87 54.30 -9.54
C ASP A 98 -57.96 54.28 -10.62
N SER A 99 -57.74 54.99 -11.75
CA SER A 99 -58.63 54.99 -12.91
C SER A 99 -58.97 53.59 -13.45
N ARG A 100 -58.15 52.59 -13.10
CA ARG A 100 -58.41 51.19 -13.48
C ARG A 100 -59.53 50.52 -12.70
N GLU A 101 -60.03 51.12 -11.65
CA GLU A 101 -61.18 50.66 -10.90
C GLU A 101 -62.50 51.03 -11.57
N PHE A 102 -62.46 51.94 -12.56
CA PHE A 102 -63.66 52.29 -13.38
C PHE A 102 -63.80 51.28 -14.51
N LEU A 103 -65.05 51.10 -14.90
CA LEU A 103 -65.39 50.32 -16.07
C LEU A 103 -65.00 51.13 -17.32
N SER A 104 -63.76 50.93 -17.80
CA SER A 104 -63.28 51.61 -19.00
C SER A 104 -63.73 50.89 -20.27
N GLU A 105 -63.71 51.60 -21.42
CA GLU A 105 -64.05 50.98 -22.74
C GLU A 105 -63.25 49.70 -23.00
N VAL A 106 -61.96 49.61 -22.55
CA VAL A 106 -61.10 48.44 -22.68
C VAL A 106 -61.67 47.27 -21.87
N VAL A 107 -62.19 47.47 -20.66
CA VAL A 107 -62.84 46.45 -19.84
C VAL A 107 -64.14 46.01 -20.44
N VAL A 108 -64.99 46.97 -20.88
CA VAL A 108 -66.23 46.69 -21.57
C VAL A 108 -65.98 45.88 -22.84
N ASP A 109 -65.06 46.27 -23.68
CA ASP A 109 -64.69 45.53 -24.88
C ASP A 109 -64.12 44.10 -24.56
N SER A 110 -63.36 43.96 -23.51
CA SER A 110 -62.80 42.63 -23.10
C SER A 110 -63.90 41.71 -22.56
N VAL A 111 -64.85 42.23 -21.77
CA VAL A 111 -66.01 41.49 -21.23
C VAL A 111 -67.08 41.21 -22.27
N LEU A 112 -67.35 42.16 -23.20
CA LEU A 112 -68.29 42.00 -24.27
C LEU A 112 -67.76 41.37 -25.54
N GLY A 113 -66.45 41.62 -25.86
CA GLY A 113 -65.89 41.23 -27.14
C GLY A 113 -65.34 39.77 -27.22
N ASN A 114 -64.97 39.20 -26.10
CA ASN A 114 -64.30 37.88 -26.07
C ASN A 114 -65.21 36.73 -25.57
N TYR A 115 -66.48 36.94 -25.33
CA TYR A 115 -67.40 35.94 -24.75
C TYR A 115 -66.87 35.36 -23.37
N GLU A 116 -65.94 36.04 -22.71
CA GLU A 116 -65.54 35.65 -21.36
C GLU A 116 -66.56 36.15 -20.37
N GLU A 117 -67.16 35.24 -19.64
CA GLU A 117 -68.11 35.55 -18.61
C GLU A 117 -67.54 36.42 -17.46
N ILE A 118 -66.23 36.30 -17.21
CA ILE A 118 -65.47 36.97 -16.14
C ILE A 118 -64.15 37.44 -16.64
N TYR A 119 -63.88 38.72 -16.57
CA TYR A 119 -62.57 39.32 -16.87
C TYR A 119 -61.82 39.62 -15.58
N VAL A 120 -60.61 39.09 -15.43
CA VAL A 120 -59.79 39.38 -14.27
C VAL A 120 -58.59 40.22 -14.71
N MET A 121 -58.47 41.41 -14.10
CA MET A 121 -57.30 42.27 -14.28
C MET A 121 -56.24 41.90 -13.32
N ASN A 122 -55.09 41.33 -13.85
CA ASN A 122 -53.96 40.99 -13.09
C ASN A 122 -52.70 41.81 -13.54
N ASP A 123 -52.70 43.07 -13.22
CA ASP A 123 -51.58 43.98 -13.47
C ASP A 123 -50.58 43.87 -12.28
N PRO A 124 -49.29 43.49 -12.50
CA PRO A 124 -48.30 43.43 -11.43
C PRO A 124 -48.04 44.75 -10.71
N ALA A 125 -48.29 45.88 -11.36
CA ALA A 125 -48.10 47.21 -10.77
C ALA A 125 -49.28 47.66 -9.90
N TYR A 126 -50.35 46.90 -9.89
CA TYR A 126 -51.59 47.22 -9.15
C TYR A 126 -51.67 46.37 -7.88
N SER A 127 -51.93 47.01 -6.74
CA SER A 127 -51.99 46.33 -5.43
C SER A 127 -53.18 45.41 -5.24
N ARG A 128 -54.23 45.61 -6.01
CA ARG A 128 -55.54 44.90 -5.90
C ARG A 128 -55.74 43.93 -7.05
N LEU A 129 -56.34 42.78 -6.78
CA LEU A 129 -56.91 41.88 -7.75
C LEU A 129 -58.37 42.33 -8.03
N VAL A 130 -58.65 42.50 -9.29
CA VAL A 130 -60.01 43.05 -9.69
C VAL A 130 -60.61 42.09 -10.71
N ALA A 131 -61.90 41.74 -10.52
CA ALA A 131 -62.62 40.98 -11.52
C ALA A 131 -63.88 41.73 -11.90
N PHE A 132 -64.19 41.68 -13.17
CA PHE A 132 -65.43 42.22 -13.75
C PHE A 132 -66.23 41.07 -14.38
N ALA A 133 -67.60 41.17 -14.24
CA ALA A 133 -68.48 40.28 -14.94
C ALA A 133 -69.69 41.06 -15.47
N LYS A 134 -70.22 40.60 -16.59
CA LYS A 134 -71.48 41.06 -17.11
C LYS A 134 -72.68 40.37 -16.38
N VAL A 135 -73.72 41.09 -16.07
CA VAL A 135 -74.98 40.58 -15.48
C VAL A 135 -75.99 40.60 -16.61
N ASP A 136 -76.45 39.39 -17.01
CA ASP A 136 -77.39 39.27 -18.14
C ASP A 136 -78.83 39.31 -17.73
N ASP A 137 -79.19 38.76 -16.57
CA ASP A 137 -80.51 38.76 -15.97
C ASP A 137 -80.37 39.21 -14.50
N GLY A 138 -81.34 39.91 -13.98
CA GLY A 138 -81.33 40.34 -12.55
C GLY A 138 -81.96 41.74 -12.35
N PHE A 139 -81.37 42.51 -11.41
CA PHE A 139 -81.88 43.84 -11.07
C PHE A 139 -81.82 44.80 -12.26
N PRO A 140 -82.89 45.41 -12.70
CA PRO A 140 -83.10 46.10 -13.99
C PRO A 140 -82.11 47.23 -14.32
N SER A 141 -81.41 47.76 -13.31
CA SER A 141 -80.43 48.84 -13.49
C SER A 141 -78.98 48.38 -13.40
N VAL A 142 -78.64 47.05 -13.12
CA VAL A 142 -77.29 46.53 -12.96
C VAL A 142 -76.88 45.74 -14.21
N ASN A 143 -75.91 46.22 -14.91
CA ASN A 143 -75.38 45.56 -16.13
C ASN A 143 -74.00 44.95 -15.93
N TYR A 144 -73.17 45.49 -14.98
CA TYR A 144 -71.87 44.98 -14.70
C TYR A 144 -71.60 44.94 -13.21
N LEU A 145 -70.75 43.97 -12.82
CA LEU A 145 -70.38 43.68 -11.46
C LEU A 145 -68.87 43.71 -11.39
N ARG A 146 -68.27 44.32 -10.34
CA ARG A 146 -66.90 44.30 -10.00
C ARG A 146 -66.75 43.79 -8.59
N ILE A 147 -65.79 42.81 -8.41
CA ILE A 147 -65.28 42.54 -7.08
C ILE A 147 -63.73 42.84 -7.05
N SER A 148 -63.26 43.29 -5.92
CA SER A 148 -61.80 43.52 -5.75
C SER A 148 -61.40 43.11 -4.35
N LYS A 149 -60.12 42.62 -4.30
CA LYS A 149 -59.46 42.20 -3.06
C LYS A 149 -58.00 42.62 -3.07
N ASP A 150 -57.46 42.93 -1.89
CA ASP A 150 -56.03 43.25 -1.79
C ASP A 150 -55.14 42.02 -2.09
N LYS A 151 -54.10 42.19 -2.90
CA LYS A 151 -53.14 41.13 -3.20
C LYS A 151 -52.25 40.78 -2.00
N GLU A 152 -52.17 41.66 -1.00
CA GLU A 152 -51.28 41.47 0.17
C GLU A 152 -51.70 40.20 0.93
N GLU A 153 -52.98 39.87 1.04
CA GLU A 153 -53.45 38.65 1.69
C GLU A 153 -53.01 37.38 1.04
N TYR A 154 -52.86 37.36 -0.30
CA TYR A 154 -52.30 36.21 -1.03
C TYR A 154 -50.78 36.08 -0.80
N TYR A 155 -50.09 37.20 -0.53
CA TYR A 155 -48.66 37.19 -0.30
C TYR A 155 -48.27 36.83 1.14
N GLU A 156 -49.13 37.06 2.14
CA GLU A 156 -48.88 36.64 3.54
C GLU A 156 -48.69 35.13 3.67
N ALA A 157 -49.56 34.36 2.99
CA ALA A 157 -49.42 32.90 2.97
C ALA A 157 -48.09 32.44 2.34
N VAL A 158 -47.64 33.12 1.27
CA VAL A 158 -46.36 32.87 0.60
C VAL A 158 -45.18 33.22 1.51
N ASP A 159 -45.29 34.30 2.26
CA ASP A 159 -44.23 34.75 3.19
C ASP A 159 -44.02 33.77 4.35
N ASN A 160 -45.09 33.23 4.91
CA ASN A 160 -45.00 32.21 5.94
C ASN A 160 -44.32 30.93 5.43
N ILE A 161 -44.68 30.48 4.22
CA ILE A 161 -44.05 29.33 3.58
C ILE A 161 -42.56 29.62 3.31
N ARG A 162 -42.22 30.83 2.86
CA ARG A 162 -40.84 31.26 2.63
C ARG A 162 -39.99 31.15 3.90
N HIS A 163 -40.50 31.54 5.05
CA HIS A 163 -39.82 31.41 6.34
C HIS A 163 -39.57 29.93 6.70
N ILE A 164 -40.53 29.04 6.46
CA ILE A 164 -40.36 27.61 6.69
C ILE A 164 -39.27 27.03 5.77
N ILE A 165 -39.26 27.44 4.50
CA ILE A 165 -38.22 26.99 3.55
C ILE A 165 -36.83 27.48 3.97
N TYR A 166 -36.69 28.74 4.40
CA TYR A 166 -35.42 29.26 4.90
C TYR A 166 -34.93 28.53 6.16
N ALA A 167 -35.81 28.23 7.10
CA ALA A 167 -35.49 27.44 8.29
C ALA A 167 -35.02 26.02 7.92
N GLY A 168 -35.75 25.37 6.98
CA GLY A 168 -35.35 24.05 6.45
C GLY A 168 -34.00 24.05 5.73
N MET A 169 -33.72 25.11 4.96
CA MET A 169 -32.45 25.31 4.27
C MET A 169 -31.28 25.45 5.29
N LEU A 170 -31.48 26.30 6.31
CA LEU A 170 -30.45 26.47 7.37
C LEU A 170 -30.21 25.16 8.12
N PHE A 171 -31.24 24.41 8.47
CA PHE A 171 -31.10 23.10 9.11
C PHE A 171 -30.36 22.11 8.23
N SER A 172 -30.68 22.07 6.93
CA SER A 172 -30.00 21.18 5.97
C SER A 172 -28.52 21.51 5.82
N ILE A 173 -28.15 22.80 5.77
CA ILE A 173 -26.75 23.23 5.71
C ILE A 173 -25.99 22.83 6.99
N ALA A 174 -26.61 23.03 8.16
CA ALA A 174 -26.04 22.61 9.43
C ALA A 174 -25.82 21.09 9.49
N ALA A 175 -26.81 20.31 9.05
CA ALA A 175 -26.71 18.85 8.95
C ALA A 175 -25.57 18.41 8.02
N VAL A 176 -25.42 19.01 6.84
CA VAL A 176 -24.32 18.74 5.90
C VAL A 176 -22.96 19.02 6.53
N MET A 177 -22.82 20.13 7.28
CA MET A 177 -21.57 20.47 7.97
C MET A 177 -21.22 19.42 9.02
N VAL A 178 -22.20 18.97 9.83
CA VAL A 178 -21.97 17.92 10.85
C VAL A 178 -21.57 16.60 10.20
N VAL A 179 -22.30 16.15 9.18
CA VAL A 179 -21.98 14.92 8.45
C VAL A 179 -20.58 14.98 7.82
N SER A 180 -20.23 16.12 7.21
CA SER A 180 -18.91 16.33 6.62
C SER A 180 -17.79 16.28 7.67
N PHE A 181 -18.00 16.86 8.84
CA PHE A 181 -17.04 16.79 9.95
C PHE A 181 -16.83 15.35 10.43
N ILE A 182 -17.91 14.60 10.61
CA ILE A 182 -17.87 13.19 10.98
C ILE A 182 -17.12 12.39 9.92
N PHE A 183 -17.49 12.57 8.64
CA PHE A 183 -16.82 11.88 7.53
C PHE A 183 -15.31 12.19 7.46
N SER A 184 -14.93 13.46 7.65
CA SER A 184 -13.52 13.85 7.70
C SER A 184 -12.74 13.12 8.79
N LYS A 185 -13.32 12.98 9.98
CA LYS A 185 -12.69 12.29 11.11
C LYS A 185 -12.59 10.78 10.89
N TYR A 186 -13.65 10.15 10.37
CA TYR A 186 -13.71 8.68 10.25
C TYR A 186 -13.05 8.14 8.99
N MET A 187 -12.91 8.93 7.93
CA MET A 187 -12.36 8.49 6.64
C MET A 187 -11.02 9.17 6.32
N ALA A 188 -10.94 10.49 6.41
CA ALA A 188 -9.74 11.22 5.97
C ALA A 188 -8.56 11.06 6.92
N ALA A 189 -8.77 11.01 8.24
CA ALA A 189 -7.71 10.87 9.22
C ALA A 189 -7.01 9.50 9.15
N PRO A 190 -7.72 8.36 9.08
CA PRO A 190 -7.10 7.04 8.89
C PRO A 190 -6.29 6.93 7.59
N ILE A 191 -6.82 7.45 6.48
CA ILE A 191 -6.11 7.45 5.19
C ILE A 191 -4.77 8.19 5.31
N LYS A 192 -4.77 9.34 6.02
CA LYS A 192 -3.54 10.10 6.24
C LYS A 192 -2.54 9.29 7.07
N GLN A 193 -2.97 8.66 8.17
CA GLN A 193 -2.11 7.83 9.01
C GLN A 193 -1.49 6.67 8.23
N LEU A 194 -2.29 5.97 7.41
CA LEU A 194 -1.82 4.88 6.55
C LEU A 194 -0.80 5.37 5.51
N ASN A 195 -1.07 6.53 4.90
CA ASN A 195 -0.13 7.12 3.93
C ASN A 195 1.19 7.52 4.58
N ASP A 196 1.14 8.18 5.75
CA ASP A 196 2.34 8.59 6.48
C ASP A 196 3.15 7.35 6.93
N ALA A 197 2.48 6.29 7.40
CA ALA A 197 3.12 5.02 7.73
C ALA A 197 3.76 4.36 6.50
N ALA A 198 3.08 4.35 5.34
CA ALA A 198 3.63 3.81 4.11
C ALA A 198 4.89 4.57 3.64
N LEU A 199 4.90 5.90 3.76
CA LEU A 199 6.07 6.73 3.45
C LEU A 199 7.22 6.44 4.42
N ASN A 200 6.96 6.33 5.73
CA ASN A 200 7.97 5.99 6.71
C ASN A 200 8.61 4.61 6.44
N ILE A 201 7.80 3.62 6.03
CA ILE A 201 8.30 2.30 5.62
C ILE A 201 9.19 2.41 4.38
N ALA A 202 8.78 3.20 3.37
CA ALA A 202 9.55 3.42 2.15
C ALA A 202 10.89 4.10 2.43
N ASP A 203 10.95 5.02 3.40
CA ASP A 203 12.18 5.70 3.85
C ASP A 203 13.05 4.84 4.80
N GLY A 204 12.64 3.59 5.04
CA GLY A 204 13.37 2.66 5.91
C GLY A 204 13.14 2.86 7.40
N GLN A 205 12.22 3.73 7.80
CA GLN A 205 11.84 3.97 9.19
C GLN A 205 10.79 2.94 9.64
N THR A 206 11.24 1.71 9.91
CA THR A 206 10.35 0.58 10.26
C THR A 206 10.19 0.37 11.78
N HIS A 207 10.43 1.42 12.58
CA HIS A 207 10.49 1.26 14.05
C HIS A 207 9.13 1.36 14.74
N GLU A 208 8.14 2.00 14.14
CA GLU A 208 6.82 2.20 14.73
C GLU A 208 5.79 1.27 14.08
N THR A 209 5.14 0.46 14.89
CA THR A 209 3.95 -0.27 14.46
C THR A 209 2.78 0.70 14.38
N LEU A 210 2.07 0.69 13.26
CA LEU A 210 0.84 1.46 13.12
C LEU A 210 -0.25 0.81 13.98
N GLU A 211 -0.51 1.39 15.17
CA GLU A 211 -1.62 0.97 16.02
C GLU A 211 -2.92 1.57 15.50
N MET A 212 -3.77 0.73 14.92
CA MET A 212 -5.11 1.09 14.45
C MET A 212 -6.10 0.04 14.94
N ASP A 213 -6.78 0.37 16.04
CA ASP A 213 -7.82 -0.49 16.63
C ASP A 213 -9.14 -0.32 15.86
N ARG A 214 -9.22 -0.94 14.67
CA ARG A 214 -10.39 -0.93 13.78
C ARG A 214 -10.60 -2.31 13.18
N ASN A 215 -11.87 -2.71 13.07
CA ASN A 215 -12.28 -3.99 12.49
C ASN A 215 -12.87 -3.84 11.08
N ASP A 216 -12.39 -2.85 10.32
CA ASP A 216 -12.79 -2.56 8.94
C ASP A 216 -11.60 -2.70 7.95
N GLU A 217 -11.81 -2.26 6.71
CA GLU A 217 -10.80 -2.28 5.66
C GLU A 217 -9.53 -1.51 6.03
N PHE A 218 -9.64 -0.43 6.81
CA PHE A 218 -8.50 0.33 7.30
C PHE A 218 -7.66 -0.45 8.31
N GLY A 219 -8.31 -1.18 9.22
CA GLY A 219 -7.63 -2.07 10.17
C GLY A 219 -6.91 -3.22 9.45
N THR A 220 -7.54 -3.80 8.44
CA THR A 220 -6.93 -4.83 7.58
C THR A 220 -5.71 -4.29 6.84
N LEU A 221 -5.80 -3.07 6.29
CA LEU A 221 -4.71 -2.42 5.59
C LEU A 221 -3.55 -2.06 6.54
N ALA A 222 -3.85 -1.56 7.74
CA ALA A 222 -2.86 -1.29 8.78
C ALA A 222 -2.08 -2.55 9.16
N THR A 223 -2.80 -3.67 9.35
CA THR A 223 -2.18 -4.99 9.64
C THR A 223 -1.27 -5.44 8.49
N SER A 224 -1.68 -5.23 7.24
CA SER A 224 -0.91 -5.59 6.06
C SER A 224 0.36 -4.73 5.92
N LEU A 225 0.27 -3.43 6.21
CA LEU A 225 1.42 -2.51 6.26
C LEU A 225 2.42 -2.91 7.36
N ASN A 226 1.93 -3.27 8.55
CA ASN A 226 2.80 -3.73 9.64
C ASN A 226 3.55 -5.01 9.26
N LYS A 227 2.88 -5.99 8.63
CA LYS A 227 3.54 -7.22 8.11
C LYS A 227 4.59 -6.90 7.05
N MET A 228 4.31 -5.94 6.17
CA MET A 228 5.28 -5.49 5.15
C MET A 228 6.50 -4.85 5.81
N ALA A 229 6.31 -3.97 6.81
CA ALA A 229 7.38 -3.32 7.56
C ALA A 229 8.27 -4.36 8.29
N GLU A 230 7.66 -5.35 8.92
CA GLU A 230 8.37 -6.44 9.60
C GLU A 230 9.22 -7.26 8.63
N ARG A 231 8.64 -7.63 7.48
CA ARG A 231 9.36 -8.35 6.43
C ARG A 231 10.53 -7.54 5.88
N PHE A 232 10.31 -6.27 5.57
CA PHE A 232 11.35 -5.36 5.08
C PHE A 232 12.50 -5.21 6.09
N LYS A 233 12.18 -5.08 7.40
CA LYS A 233 13.18 -5.05 8.47
C LYS A 233 14.00 -6.34 8.53
N LYS A 234 13.35 -7.51 8.39
CA LYS A 234 14.02 -8.81 8.37
C LYS A 234 14.95 -8.94 7.17
N ASP A 235 14.47 -8.58 5.99
CA ASP A 235 15.22 -8.67 4.74
C ASP A 235 16.43 -7.73 4.75
N ASN A 236 16.28 -6.49 5.23
CA ASN A 236 17.38 -5.54 5.41
C ASN A 236 18.43 -6.06 6.39
N ARG A 237 18.01 -6.63 7.52
CA ARG A 237 18.95 -7.21 8.48
C ARG A 237 19.71 -8.37 7.87
N GLN A 238 19.04 -9.20 7.08
CA GLN A 238 19.69 -10.32 6.38
C GLN A 238 20.70 -9.81 5.34
N LEU A 239 20.35 -8.78 4.57
CA LEU A 239 21.27 -8.14 3.63
C LEU A 239 22.49 -7.51 4.33
N GLN A 240 22.30 -6.85 5.48
CA GLN A 240 23.40 -6.32 6.26
C GLN A 240 24.37 -7.42 6.73
N LEU A 241 23.82 -8.52 7.28
CA LEU A 241 24.64 -9.66 7.70
C LEU A 241 25.42 -10.30 6.53
N LEU A 242 24.80 -10.39 5.35
CA LEU A 242 25.47 -10.88 4.14
C LEU A 242 26.59 -9.92 3.71
N ASN A 243 26.33 -8.62 3.74
CA ASN A 243 27.34 -7.61 3.38
C ASN A 243 28.51 -7.60 4.38
N GLU A 244 28.24 -7.72 5.69
CA GLU A 244 29.27 -7.85 6.71
C GLU A 244 30.14 -9.08 6.47
N LYS A 245 29.52 -10.24 6.20
CA LYS A 245 30.27 -11.48 5.85
C LYS A 245 31.10 -11.31 4.59
N GLN A 246 30.58 -10.64 3.59
CA GLN A 246 31.32 -10.37 2.34
C GLN A 246 32.51 -9.44 2.59
N ASN A 247 32.33 -8.38 3.36
CA ASN A 247 33.41 -7.46 3.71
C ASN A 247 34.52 -8.17 4.53
N GLN A 248 34.13 -9.02 5.50
CA GLN A 248 35.07 -9.81 6.26
C GLN A 248 35.87 -10.77 5.34
N PHE A 249 35.19 -11.43 4.40
CA PHE A 249 35.82 -12.30 3.43
C PHE A 249 36.88 -11.56 2.60
N PHE A 250 36.61 -10.37 2.10
CA PHE A 250 37.58 -9.55 1.37
C PHE A 250 38.77 -9.12 2.26
N ALA A 251 38.49 -8.76 3.52
CA ALA A 251 39.51 -8.40 4.47
C ALA A 251 40.49 -9.60 4.74
N ASP A 252 39.90 -10.79 4.91
CA ASP A 252 40.70 -12.02 5.13
C ASP A 252 41.55 -12.39 3.91
N ILE A 253 41.01 -12.28 2.68
CA ILE A 253 41.77 -12.44 1.43
C ILE A 253 42.96 -11.46 1.41
N ALA A 254 42.72 -10.19 1.67
CA ALA A 254 43.75 -9.17 1.65
C ALA A 254 44.88 -9.49 2.64
N HIS A 255 44.54 -10.00 3.82
CA HIS A 255 45.51 -10.43 4.82
C HIS A 255 46.29 -11.66 4.37
N GLU A 256 45.64 -12.72 3.87
CA GLU A 256 46.29 -13.96 3.44
C GLU A 256 47.12 -13.79 2.15
N VAL A 257 46.83 -12.81 1.31
CA VAL A 257 47.66 -12.44 0.15
C VAL A 257 48.84 -11.55 0.57
N ARG A 258 48.64 -10.62 1.51
CA ARG A 258 49.69 -9.71 1.96
C ARG A 258 50.87 -10.46 2.61
N ASN A 259 50.60 -11.50 3.39
CA ASN A 259 51.61 -12.26 4.11
C ASN A 259 52.64 -12.90 3.18
N PRO A 260 52.30 -13.74 2.17
CA PRO A 260 53.26 -14.29 1.24
C PRO A 260 54.00 -13.24 0.41
N LEU A 261 53.30 -12.14 0.03
CA LEU A 261 53.92 -11.03 -0.69
C LEU A 261 55.01 -10.34 0.14
N HIS A 262 54.77 -10.12 1.44
CA HIS A 262 55.83 -9.60 2.34
C HIS A 262 57.01 -10.54 2.45
N THR A 263 56.77 -11.85 2.55
CA THR A 263 57.86 -12.84 2.58
C THR A 263 58.66 -12.83 1.28
N ILE A 264 57.99 -12.72 0.13
CA ILE A 264 58.65 -12.62 -1.18
C ILE A 264 59.49 -11.34 -1.26
N SER A 265 58.93 -10.20 -0.84
CA SER A 265 59.61 -8.91 -0.84
C SER A 265 60.87 -8.94 0.03
N GLY A 266 60.76 -9.47 1.26
CA GLY A 266 61.91 -9.63 2.14
C GLY A 266 62.97 -10.58 1.58
N ALA A 267 62.58 -11.67 0.92
CA ALA A 267 63.51 -12.59 0.26
C ALA A 267 64.23 -11.90 -0.92
N ILE A 268 63.55 -11.06 -1.69
CA ILE A 268 64.15 -10.26 -2.76
C ILE A 268 65.19 -9.30 -2.18
N GLU A 269 64.86 -8.57 -1.11
CA GLU A 269 65.80 -7.65 -0.44
C GLU A 269 67.05 -8.37 0.04
N MET A 270 66.86 -9.56 0.62
CA MET A 270 68.04 -10.39 1.06
C MET A 270 68.92 -10.87 -0.11
N LEU A 271 68.30 -11.20 -1.26
CA LEU A 271 69.06 -11.62 -2.45
C LEU A 271 69.89 -10.51 -3.08
N GLN A 272 69.62 -9.25 -2.79
CA GLN A 272 70.42 -8.08 -3.23
C GLN A 272 71.70 -7.88 -2.45
N ILE A 273 71.88 -8.61 -1.33
CA ILE A 273 73.11 -8.55 -0.54
C ILE A 273 74.23 -9.31 -1.26
N GLU A 274 75.25 -8.59 -1.72
CA GLU A 274 76.38 -9.19 -2.47
C GLU A 274 77.14 -10.27 -1.70
N ALA A 275 77.29 -10.11 -0.40
CA ALA A 275 78.04 -11.04 0.48
C ALA A 275 77.26 -12.32 0.86
N LEU A 276 76.03 -12.57 0.27
CA LEU A 276 75.29 -13.76 0.60
C LEU A 276 75.81 -15.02 -0.03
N SER A 277 75.94 -16.12 0.76
CA SER A 277 76.39 -17.39 0.24
C SER A 277 75.40 -17.99 -0.80
N LYS A 278 75.94 -18.85 -1.69
CA LYS A 278 75.18 -19.52 -2.73
C LYS A 278 74.00 -20.34 -2.15
N GLU A 279 74.25 -21.01 -1.05
CA GLU A 279 73.33 -21.88 -0.33
C GLU A 279 72.16 -21.03 0.19
N LYS A 280 72.42 -19.86 0.81
CA LYS A 280 71.40 -18.94 1.26
C LYS A 280 70.57 -18.30 0.11
N LYS A 281 71.25 -17.98 -1.01
CA LYS A 281 70.56 -17.52 -2.22
C LYS A 281 69.54 -18.56 -2.74
N ALA A 282 70.02 -19.85 -2.81
CA ALA A 282 69.13 -20.95 -3.19
C ALA A 282 67.91 -21.10 -2.23
N GLN A 283 68.17 -21.00 -0.92
CA GLN A 283 67.11 -21.08 0.10
C GLN A 283 66.07 -19.98 -0.04
N TYR A 284 66.50 -18.73 -0.29
CA TYR A 284 65.53 -17.63 -0.54
C TYR A 284 64.75 -17.83 -1.83
N MET A 285 65.35 -18.34 -2.91
CA MET A 285 64.65 -18.68 -4.15
C MET A 285 63.61 -19.76 -3.93
N VAL A 286 63.89 -20.82 -3.20
CA VAL A 286 62.93 -21.87 -2.84
C VAL A 286 61.81 -21.29 -1.97
N THR A 287 62.16 -20.42 -1.02
CA THR A 287 61.15 -19.73 -0.18
C THR A 287 60.19 -18.89 -1.04
N MET A 288 60.72 -18.11 -1.99
CA MET A 288 59.90 -17.32 -2.91
C MET A 288 58.98 -18.19 -3.76
N GLN A 289 59.54 -19.29 -4.34
CA GLN A 289 58.76 -20.21 -5.15
C GLN A 289 57.62 -20.82 -4.35
N ASN A 290 57.84 -21.28 -3.13
CA ASN A 290 56.83 -21.82 -2.24
C ASN A 290 55.75 -20.79 -1.90
N GLN A 291 56.13 -19.50 -1.73
CA GLN A 291 55.12 -18.45 -1.48
C GLN A 291 54.29 -18.13 -2.73
N VAL A 292 54.89 -18.14 -3.93
CA VAL A 292 54.13 -17.98 -5.20
C VAL A 292 53.14 -19.12 -5.37
N GLU A 293 53.54 -20.37 -5.17
CA GLU A 293 52.65 -21.53 -5.23
C GLU A 293 51.50 -21.44 -4.20
N ARG A 294 51.80 -20.90 -3.00
CA ARG A 294 50.79 -20.64 -1.97
C ARG A 294 49.75 -19.62 -2.44
N VAL A 295 50.17 -18.53 -3.07
CA VAL A 295 49.27 -17.51 -3.61
C VAL A 295 48.42 -18.10 -4.72
N VAL A 296 48.98 -18.87 -5.64
CA VAL A 296 48.23 -19.53 -6.72
C VAL A 296 47.16 -20.47 -6.15
N ARG A 297 47.52 -21.29 -5.16
CA ARG A 297 46.56 -22.17 -4.47
C ARG A 297 45.45 -21.37 -3.81
N LEU A 298 45.77 -20.30 -3.12
CA LEU A 298 44.76 -19.41 -2.49
C LEU A 298 43.76 -18.87 -3.50
N PHE A 299 44.23 -18.40 -4.66
CA PHE A 299 43.31 -17.90 -5.71
C PHE A 299 42.43 -19.01 -6.31
N ASN A 300 42.97 -20.21 -6.48
CA ASN A 300 42.20 -21.35 -6.97
C ASN A 300 41.14 -21.77 -5.96
N ASP A 301 41.46 -21.78 -4.66
CA ASP A 301 40.49 -22.05 -3.58
C ASP A 301 39.36 -21.02 -3.55
N ILE A 302 39.70 -19.72 -3.67
CA ILE A 302 38.72 -18.63 -3.72
C ILE A 302 37.81 -18.78 -4.93
N LYS A 303 38.38 -19.00 -6.13
CA LYS A 303 37.61 -19.20 -7.37
C LYS A 303 36.62 -20.37 -7.23
N MET A 304 37.06 -21.45 -6.61
CA MET A 304 36.24 -22.63 -6.39
C MET A 304 35.10 -22.34 -5.40
N LEU A 305 35.38 -21.68 -4.27
CA LEU A 305 34.38 -21.30 -3.29
C LEU A 305 33.32 -20.35 -3.88
N GLN A 306 33.71 -19.45 -4.79
CA GLN A 306 32.73 -18.59 -5.49
C GLN A 306 31.80 -19.39 -6.40
N ARG A 307 32.30 -20.42 -7.10
CA ARG A 307 31.46 -21.28 -7.93
C ARG A 307 30.46 -22.08 -7.11
N TYR A 308 30.85 -22.54 -5.93
CA TYR A 308 29.95 -23.24 -5.00
C TYR A 308 28.83 -22.34 -4.48
N ASP A 309 29.10 -21.05 -4.24
CA ASP A 309 28.08 -20.08 -3.79
C ASP A 309 27.07 -19.75 -4.87
N MET A 310 27.42 -19.90 -6.16
CA MET A 310 26.56 -19.54 -7.31
C MET A 310 25.71 -20.70 -7.84
N ASP A 311 25.70 -21.85 -7.17
CA ASP A 311 24.99 -23.07 -7.65
C ASP A 311 25.33 -23.45 -9.11
N GLU A 312 26.53 -23.08 -9.59
CA GLU A 312 26.96 -23.46 -10.94
C GLU A 312 27.21 -24.98 -11.00
N HIS A 313 26.56 -25.64 -11.92
CA HIS A 313 26.84 -27.06 -12.26
C HIS A 313 28.23 -27.20 -12.86
N PHE A 314 29.23 -27.38 -11.98
CA PHE A 314 30.63 -27.51 -12.41
C PHE A 314 31.26 -28.85 -11.96
N ILE A 315 30.41 -29.82 -11.57
CA ILE A 315 30.81 -31.18 -11.22
C ILE A 315 30.53 -32.08 -12.41
N ASP A 316 31.58 -32.74 -12.90
CA ASP A 316 31.46 -33.77 -13.93
C ASP A 316 31.51 -35.15 -13.26
N LYS A 317 30.34 -35.65 -12.90
CA LYS A 317 30.18 -36.93 -12.19
C LYS A 317 30.38 -38.10 -13.15
N GLU A 318 31.34 -38.96 -12.83
CA GLU A 318 31.61 -40.23 -13.52
C GLU A 318 31.61 -41.42 -12.55
N ALA A 319 31.62 -42.61 -13.07
CA ALA A 319 31.76 -43.82 -12.24
C ALA A 319 33.21 -43.98 -11.76
N VAL A 320 33.42 -43.74 -10.46
CA VAL A 320 34.74 -43.85 -9.83
C VAL A 320 34.82 -45.11 -8.97
N GLU A 321 35.70 -46.03 -9.31
CA GLU A 321 36.02 -47.19 -8.46
C GLU A 321 36.83 -46.73 -7.25
N ILE A 322 36.24 -46.77 -6.06
CA ILE A 322 36.82 -46.15 -4.86
C ILE A 322 38.11 -46.88 -4.39
N GLY A 323 38.16 -48.17 -4.56
CA GLY A 323 39.36 -48.96 -4.13
C GLY A 323 40.63 -48.48 -4.85
N SER A 324 40.64 -48.57 -6.17
CA SER A 324 41.79 -48.13 -7.00
C SER A 324 42.09 -46.63 -6.88
N PHE A 325 41.05 -45.82 -6.72
CA PHE A 325 41.18 -44.38 -6.47
C PHE A 325 41.96 -44.09 -5.18
N LEU A 326 41.60 -44.71 -4.06
CA LEU A 326 42.28 -44.51 -2.78
C LEU A 326 43.70 -45.09 -2.75
N GLU A 327 43.96 -46.24 -3.43
CA GLU A 327 45.30 -46.82 -3.56
C GLU A 327 46.24 -45.85 -4.28
N ASN A 328 45.80 -45.20 -5.36
CA ASN A 328 46.57 -44.20 -6.06
C ASN A 328 46.93 -42.98 -5.19
N ILE A 329 45.96 -42.50 -4.41
CA ILE A 329 46.18 -41.40 -3.47
C ILE A 329 47.21 -41.76 -2.41
N ILE A 330 47.08 -42.92 -1.77
CA ILE A 330 48.04 -43.38 -0.73
C ILE A 330 49.42 -43.48 -1.30
N THR A 331 49.60 -44.07 -2.49
CA THR A 331 50.90 -44.18 -3.17
C THR A 331 51.56 -42.82 -3.38
N THR A 332 50.74 -41.79 -3.65
CA THR A 332 51.21 -40.41 -3.84
C THR A 332 51.76 -39.79 -2.55
N TYR A 333 51.10 -40.07 -1.40
CA TYR A 333 51.47 -39.48 -0.12
C TYR A 333 52.42 -40.33 0.75
N GLU A 334 52.62 -41.59 0.42
CA GLU A 334 53.50 -42.50 1.17
C GLU A 334 54.96 -41.97 1.33
N PRO A 335 55.60 -41.42 0.30
CA PRO A 335 56.94 -40.84 0.46
C PRO A 335 57.00 -39.69 1.44
N LEU A 336 55.95 -38.80 1.42
CA LEU A 336 55.87 -37.67 2.33
C LEU A 336 55.59 -38.09 3.78
N ALA A 337 54.82 -39.14 3.98
CA ALA A 337 54.59 -39.73 5.30
C ALA A 337 55.85 -40.37 5.86
N GLN A 338 56.63 -41.14 5.03
CA GLN A 338 57.88 -41.75 5.39
C GLN A 338 58.96 -40.71 5.80
N GLU A 339 59.04 -39.59 5.03
CA GLU A 339 59.93 -38.47 5.37
C GLU A 339 59.65 -37.90 6.75
N LYS A 340 58.39 -37.90 7.20
CA LYS A 340 57.92 -37.42 8.52
C LYS A 340 57.95 -38.52 9.59
N ASN A 341 58.29 -39.75 9.28
CA ASN A 341 58.20 -40.92 10.17
C ASN A 341 56.72 -41.14 10.66
N ILE A 342 55.73 -40.93 9.80
CA ILE A 342 54.36 -41.20 10.07
C ILE A 342 53.92 -42.45 9.33
N GLU A 343 53.30 -43.40 10.02
CA GLU A 343 52.69 -44.58 9.40
C GLU A 343 51.41 -44.21 8.64
N LEU A 344 51.41 -44.33 7.31
CA LEU A 344 50.23 -44.11 6.46
C LEU A 344 49.69 -45.50 6.05
N SER A 345 48.42 -45.76 6.38
CA SER A 345 47.76 -47.03 6.09
C SER A 345 46.40 -46.86 5.42
N LEU A 346 46.05 -47.80 4.55
CA LEU A 346 44.80 -47.86 3.84
C LEU A 346 44.07 -49.18 4.18
N LYS A 347 42.81 -49.08 4.52
CA LYS A 347 41.93 -50.24 4.72
C LYS A 347 40.68 -50.09 3.85
N ILE A 348 40.52 -50.97 2.89
CA ILE A 348 39.37 -51.00 1.96
C ILE A 348 38.54 -52.23 2.27
N SER A 349 37.24 -52.04 2.45
CA SER A 349 36.28 -53.14 2.62
C SER A 349 35.45 -53.41 1.35
N THR A 350 35.58 -52.59 0.31
CA THR A 350 34.78 -52.71 -0.92
C THR A 350 35.47 -52.10 -2.12
N ASN A 351 35.19 -52.65 -3.32
CA ASN A 351 35.62 -52.09 -4.61
C ASN A 351 34.43 -51.49 -5.38
N ALA A 352 33.34 -51.11 -4.68
CA ALA A 352 32.19 -50.52 -5.32
C ALA A 352 32.49 -49.13 -5.93
N SER A 353 31.72 -48.78 -6.96
CA SER A 353 31.84 -47.49 -7.64
C SER A 353 30.83 -46.49 -7.13
N VAL A 354 31.19 -45.22 -7.12
CA VAL A 354 30.33 -44.08 -6.79
C VAL A 354 30.24 -43.14 -7.98
N ASN A 355 29.15 -42.41 -8.07
CA ASN A 355 28.95 -41.36 -9.09
C ASN A 355 29.53 -40.05 -8.57
N ALA A 356 30.76 -39.72 -8.96
CA ALA A 356 31.44 -38.55 -8.43
C ALA A 356 32.44 -37.96 -9.45
N ASP A 357 32.75 -36.69 -9.27
CA ASP A 357 33.83 -36.02 -10.01
C ASP A 357 35.17 -36.45 -9.39
N LYS A 358 35.95 -37.24 -10.14
CA LYS A 358 37.21 -37.80 -9.69
C LYS A 358 38.22 -36.73 -9.28
N ASP A 359 38.37 -35.67 -10.08
CA ASP A 359 39.35 -34.60 -9.82
C ASP A 359 38.94 -33.82 -8.55
N LYS A 360 37.66 -33.68 -8.28
CA LYS A 360 37.16 -33.03 -7.06
C LYS A 360 37.30 -33.93 -5.84
N LEU A 361 37.05 -35.23 -5.96
CA LEU A 361 37.35 -36.17 -4.89
C LEU A 361 38.83 -36.23 -4.56
N ASP A 362 39.72 -36.16 -5.58
CA ASP A 362 41.15 -36.08 -5.41
C ASP A 362 41.51 -34.85 -4.54
N GLN A 363 40.95 -33.69 -4.86
CA GLN A 363 41.12 -32.46 -4.08
C GLN A 363 40.58 -32.56 -2.64
N VAL A 364 39.48 -33.31 -2.41
CA VAL A 364 38.97 -33.59 -1.06
C VAL A 364 40.01 -34.40 -0.27
N MET A 365 40.49 -35.49 -0.84
CA MET A 365 41.46 -36.38 -0.18
C MET A 365 42.79 -35.67 0.05
N ASP A 366 43.29 -34.90 -0.92
CA ASP A 366 44.46 -34.05 -0.77
C ASP A 366 44.38 -33.15 0.47
N ASN A 367 43.30 -32.41 0.59
CA ASN A 367 43.07 -31.50 1.73
C ASN A 367 43.02 -32.25 3.08
N LEU A 368 42.34 -33.40 3.12
CA LEU A 368 42.22 -34.17 4.35
C LEU A 368 43.54 -34.83 4.75
N ILE A 369 44.26 -35.48 3.81
CA ILE A 369 45.52 -36.16 4.08
C ILE A 369 46.61 -35.13 4.40
N MET A 370 46.72 -34.03 3.66
CA MET A 370 47.66 -32.96 3.95
C MET A 370 47.44 -32.34 5.33
N ASN A 371 46.16 -32.18 5.75
CA ASN A 371 45.86 -31.73 7.10
C ASN A 371 46.28 -32.76 8.15
N ALA A 372 46.03 -34.05 7.93
CA ALA A 372 46.46 -35.12 8.82
C ALA A 372 47.99 -35.13 8.97
N LEU A 373 48.75 -35.10 7.84
CA LEU A 373 50.23 -35.02 7.81
C LEU A 373 50.79 -33.76 8.45
N LYS A 374 50.07 -32.66 8.41
CA LYS A 374 50.47 -31.38 8.99
C LYS A 374 50.35 -31.35 10.50
N TYR A 375 49.28 -31.94 11.02
CA TYR A 375 48.93 -31.87 12.44
C TYR A 375 49.34 -33.13 13.24
N THR A 376 49.80 -34.17 12.56
CA THR A 376 50.45 -35.33 13.20
C THR A 376 51.99 -35.14 13.19
N ASN A 377 52.60 -35.16 14.35
CA ASN A 377 54.09 -35.10 14.45
C ASN A 377 54.69 -36.49 14.48
N GLU A 378 54.05 -37.40 15.20
CA GLU A 378 54.46 -38.81 15.35
C GLU A 378 53.18 -39.65 15.46
N GLY A 379 53.20 -40.89 14.99
CA GLY A 379 52.05 -41.80 15.04
C GLY A 379 51.59 -42.27 13.67
N SER A 380 50.26 -42.32 13.46
CA SER A 380 49.70 -42.92 12.24
C SER A 380 48.55 -42.09 11.64
N ILE A 381 48.37 -42.23 10.33
CA ILE A 381 47.26 -41.77 9.55
C ILE A 381 46.61 -42.99 8.90
N LYS A 382 45.29 -43.15 9.09
CA LYS A 382 44.53 -44.25 8.51
C LYS A 382 43.47 -43.74 7.58
N VAL A 383 43.47 -44.20 6.34
CA VAL A 383 42.38 -43.99 5.40
C VAL A 383 41.51 -45.26 5.40
N LEU A 384 40.23 -45.09 5.73
CA LEU A 384 39.28 -46.21 5.81
C LEU A 384 38.20 -46.03 4.77
N CYS A 385 37.87 -47.10 4.08
CA CYS A 385 36.77 -47.18 3.14
C CYS A 385 35.84 -48.33 3.58
N GLU A 386 34.67 -47.95 4.09
CA GLU A 386 33.69 -48.91 4.61
C GLU A 386 32.39 -48.82 3.81
N GLN A 387 31.80 -49.94 3.46
CA GLN A 387 30.53 -50.02 2.75
C GLN A 387 29.41 -50.42 3.71
N ASN A 388 28.31 -49.70 3.63
CA ASN A 388 27.03 -50.18 4.13
C ASN A 388 26.08 -50.48 2.92
N GLU A 389 24.84 -50.81 3.17
CA GLU A 389 23.93 -51.30 2.12
C GLU A 389 23.80 -50.42 0.88
N THR A 390 23.85 -49.10 1.04
CA THR A 390 23.59 -48.10 -0.02
C THR A 390 24.69 -47.07 -0.23
N GLN A 391 25.66 -46.99 0.67
CA GLN A 391 26.65 -45.93 0.68
C GLN A 391 28.04 -46.46 1.00
N ILE A 392 29.04 -45.78 0.49
CA ILE A 392 30.43 -45.92 0.89
C ILE A 392 30.80 -44.77 1.83
N GLN A 393 31.34 -45.10 3.01
CA GLN A 393 31.92 -44.13 3.92
C GLN A 393 33.43 -44.11 3.77
N ILE A 394 33.99 -42.92 3.48
CA ILE A 394 35.44 -42.68 3.43
C ILE A 394 35.79 -41.85 4.67
N SER A 395 36.82 -42.27 5.40
CA SER A 395 37.30 -41.53 6.56
C SER A 395 38.84 -41.44 6.56
N VAL A 396 39.35 -40.28 7.00
CA VAL A 396 40.75 -40.04 7.28
C VAL A 396 40.89 -39.85 8.78
N GLU A 397 41.62 -40.73 9.44
CA GLU A 397 41.89 -40.71 10.87
C GLU A 397 43.32 -40.38 11.13
N ASP A 398 43.65 -39.42 11.99
CA ASP A 398 44.98 -39.07 12.43
C ASP A 398 45.12 -39.22 13.95
N THR A 399 46.35 -39.49 14.40
CA THR A 399 46.74 -39.53 15.83
C THR A 399 47.43 -38.23 16.26
N GLY A 400 47.08 -37.12 15.62
CA GLY A 400 47.67 -35.80 15.83
C GLY A 400 47.20 -35.09 17.09
N ILE A 401 47.38 -33.79 17.11
CA ILE A 401 47.06 -32.93 18.28
C ILE A 401 45.60 -32.91 18.66
N GLY A 402 44.70 -33.32 17.76
CA GLY A 402 43.25 -33.22 17.97
C GLY A 402 42.73 -31.78 17.97
N ILE A 403 41.42 -31.63 18.06
CA ILE A 403 40.69 -30.37 17.97
C ILE A 403 39.77 -30.22 19.18
N ALA A 404 39.75 -29.06 19.81
CA ALA A 404 38.85 -28.79 20.94
C ALA A 404 37.42 -28.64 20.45
N SER A 405 36.45 -29.07 21.25
CA SER A 405 35.02 -29.10 20.89
C SER A 405 34.48 -27.73 20.46
N GLU A 406 34.97 -26.65 21.09
CA GLU A 406 34.58 -25.26 20.77
C GLU A 406 34.91 -24.80 19.34
N HIS A 407 35.82 -25.53 18.67
CA HIS A 407 36.27 -25.25 17.30
C HIS A 407 35.54 -26.09 16.25
N LEU A 408 34.90 -27.20 16.62
CA LEU A 408 34.35 -28.18 15.67
C LEU A 408 33.30 -27.57 14.75
N ASP A 409 32.39 -26.75 15.26
CA ASP A 409 31.33 -26.13 14.48
C ASP A 409 31.83 -25.12 13.44
N ARG A 410 33.03 -24.55 13.68
CA ARG A 410 33.59 -23.48 12.84
C ARG A 410 34.73 -23.94 11.94
N LEU A 411 35.13 -25.21 12.01
CA LEU A 411 36.28 -25.73 11.20
C LEU A 411 36.08 -25.57 9.70
N PHE A 412 34.84 -25.57 9.25
CA PHE A 412 34.48 -25.47 7.85
C PHE A 412 34.17 -24.01 7.41
N ASP A 413 34.30 -23.04 8.35
CA ASP A 413 34.23 -21.64 8.02
C ASP A 413 35.45 -21.18 7.24
N ARG A 414 35.26 -20.27 6.28
CA ARG A 414 36.37 -19.75 5.46
C ARG A 414 37.36 -18.99 6.34
N PHE A 415 38.67 -19.21 6.07
CA PHE A 415 39.79 -18.58 6.81
C PHE A 415 39.85 -18.92 8.29
N TYR A 416 38.98 -19.84 8.76
CA TYR A 416 39.02 -20.23 10.16
C TYR A 416 40.25 -21.05 10.50
N ARG A 417 40.92 -20.67 11.60
CA ARG A 417 42.12 -21.38 12.12
C ARG A 417 42.09 -21.29 13.64
N THR A 418 42.43 -22.37 14.33
CA THR A 418 42.59 -22.36 15.79
C THR A 418 43.81 -21.54 16.19
N ASP A 419 43.83 -20.94 17.39
CA ASP A 419 44.96 -20.09 17.85
C ASP A 419 46.29 -20.83 17.91
N LYS A 420 46.27 -22.11 18.25
CA LYS A 420 47.45 -22.96 18.23
C LYS A 420 48.00 -23.21 16.82
N ALA A 421 47.16 -23.12 15.79
CA ALA A 421 47.56 -23.24 14.39
C ALA A 421 48.08 -21.91 13.82
N ARG A 422 47.72 -20.76 14.41
CA ARG A 422 48.25 -19.44 14.06
C ARG A 422 49.69 -19.23 14.51
N SER A 423 50.05 -19.74 15.68
CA SER A 423 51.35 -19.51 16.32
C SER A 423 52.50 -20.40 15.85
N ARG A 424 52.23 -21.42 15.03
CA ARG A 424 53.26 -22.25 14.41
C ARG A 424 53.38 -21.92 12.94
N ASP A 425 54.60 -21.75 12.43
CA ASP A 425 54.96 -21.47 10.99
C ASP A 425 54.46 -22.52 9.97
N LYS A 426 53.57 -23.41 10.37
CA LYS A 426 52.93 -24.42 9.53
C LYS A 426 51.80 -23.77 8.71
N GLY A 427 52.18 -23.09 7.62
CA GLY A 427 51.31 -22.34 6.75
C GLY A 427 50.08 -23.10 6.22
N GLY A 428 48.92 -22.49 6.36
CA GLY A 428 47.65 -22.92 5.75
C GLY A 428 46.75 -21.73 5.55
N THR A 429 45.94 -21.70 4.50
CA THR A 429 45.06 -20.59 4.13
C THR A 429 43.77 -20.55 4.98
N GLY A 430 43.42 -21.65 5.65
CA GLY A 430 42.12 -21.80 6.31
C GLY A 430 40.93 -21.98 5.34
N LEU A 431 41.22 -22.20 4.05
CA LEU A 431 40.21 -22.45 3.03
C LEU A 431 40.01 -23.94 2.71
N GLY A 432 41.02 -24.80 2.94
CA GLY A 432 41.02 -26.21 2.51
C GLY A 432 39.78 -26.98 3.00
N LEU A 433 39.41 -26.86 4.29
CA LEU A 433 38.20 -27.55 4.82
C LEU A 433 36.90 -26.94 4.29
N ALA A 434 36.89 -25.63 4.06
CA ALA A 434 35.73 -24.98 3.42
C ALA A 434 35.54 -25.45 1.97
N VAL A 435 36.66 -25.64 1.23
CA VAL A 435 36.64 -26.24 -0.12
C VAL A 435 36.17 -27.68 -0.08
N VAL A 436 36.64 -28.50 0.85
CA VAL A 436 36.18 -29.87 1.05
C VAL A 436 34.68 -29.92 1.24
N ARG A 437 34.13 -29.08 2.14
CA ARG A 437 32.71 -29.04 2.40
C ARG A 437 31.92 -28.57 1.16
N GLY A 438 32.41 -27.59 0.42
CA GLY A 438 31.84 -27.14 -0.84
C GLY A 438 31.74 -28.26 -1.88
N ILE A 439 32.84 -28.99 -2.11
CA ILE A 439 32.89 -30.12 -3.04
C ILE A 439 31.89 -31.21 -2.62
N LEU A 440 31.85 -31.57 -1.35
CA LEU A 440 30.97 -32.63 -0.86
C LEU A 440 29.51 -32.24 -0.93
N LYS A 441 29.17 -30.98 -0.62
CA LYS A 441 27.81 -30.47 -0.82
C LYS A 441 27.38 -30.55 -2.28
N ALA A 442 28.23 -30.23 -3.20
CA ALA A 442 27.96 -30.39 -4.62
C ALA A 442 27.80 -31.86 -5.06
N HIS A 443 28.31 -32.80 -4.27
CA HIS A 443 28.06 -34.25 -4.42
C HIS A 443 26.87 -34.74 -3.59
N ASP A 444 25.99 -33.82 -3.11
CA ASP A 444 24.80 -34.11 -2.32
C ASP A 444 25.10 -34.80 -0.96
N THR A 445 26.27 -34.55 -0.40
CA THR A 445 26.71 -35.07 0.90
C THR A 445 27.36 -33.96 1.74
N ASP A 446 27.73 -34.24 2.99
CA ASP A 446 28.48 -33.31 3.85
C ASP A 446 29.62 -34.04 4.56
N ILE A 447 30.60 -33.29 5.04
CA ILE A 447 31.70 -33.79 5.83
C ILE A 447 31.38 -33.71 7.31
N LEU A 448 31.71 -34.76 8.03
CA LEU A 448 31.58 -34.86 9.47
C LEU A 448 32.96 -34.99 10.13
N VAL A 449 33.05 -34.54 11.37
CA VAL A 449 34.31 -34.58 12.15
C VAL A 449 34.03 -35.07 13.56
N SER A 450 34.93 -35.93 14.04
CA SER A 450 35.02 -36.34 15.45
C SER A 450 36.46 -36.18 15.90
N SER A 451 36.73 -35.46 16.98
CA SER A 451 38.06 -35.18 17.44
C SER A 451 38.14 -34.98 18.95
N GLU A 452 39.25 -35.36 19.53
CA GLU A 452 39.56 -35.13 20.96
C GLU A 452 41.00 -34.66 21.09
N VAL A 453 41.21 -33.62 21.87
CA VAL A 453 42.58 -33.03 22.08
C VAL A 453 43.54 -34.08 22.61
N GLY A 454 44.66 -34.27 21.92
CA GLY A 454 45.72 -35.23 22.26
C GLY A 454 45.46 -36.67 21.79
N LYS A 455 44.31 -36.96 21.18
CA LYS A 455 43.99 -38.30 20.63
C LYS A 455 43.95 -38.33 19.10
N GLY A 456 43.78 -37.16 18.48
CA GLY A 456 43.69 -37.01 17.04
C GLY A 456 42.31 -36.66 16.53
N SER A 457 42.08 -36.75 15.21
CA SER A 457 40.87 -36.39 14.55
C SER A 457 40.47 -37.44 13.52
N ARG A 458 39.12 -37.54 13.30
CA ARG A 458 38.52 -38.33 12.22
C ARG A 458 37.62 -37.46 11.42
N PHE A 459 37.94 -37.28 10.13
CA PHE A 459 37.07 -36.63 9.14
C PHE A 459 36.46 -37.70 8.25
N TYR A 460 35.15 -37.65 8.02
CA TYR A 460 34.46 -38.67 7.22
C TYR A 460 33.28 -38.13 6.45
N PHE A 461 32.99 -38.74 5.31
CA PHE A 461 31.85 -38.43 4.46
C PHE A 461 31.31 -39.69 3.79
N GLN A 462 30.12 -39.61 3.23
CA GLN A 462 29.44 -40.74 2.62
C GLN A 462 29.07 -40.43 1.17
N LEU A 463 29.22 -41.41 0.28
CA LEU A 463 28.80 -41.31 -1.12
C LEU A 463 27.89 -42.46 -1.49
N PRO A 464 26.81 -42.23 -2.29
CA PRO A 464 25.93 -43.29 -2.74
C PRO A 464 26.63 -44.22 -3.75
N ILE A 465 26.37 -45.52 -3.61
CA ILE A 465 26.90 -46.55 -4.52
C ILE A 465 26.13 -46.48 -5.84
N ILE A 466 26.85 -46.61 -6.96
CA ILE A 466 26.20 -46.86 -8.25
C ILE A 466 25.76 -48.30 -8.29
N SER A 467 24.47 -48.52 -8.51
CA SER A 467 23.82 -49.83 -8.65
C SER A 467 24.20 -50.48 -9.96
#